data_cdfaca77fd1d38a1d95b3577ae4a9931
#
_entry.id   cdfaca77fd1d38a1d95b3577ae4a9931
#
_cell.length_a   1.000
_cell.length_b   1.000
_cell.length_c   1.000
_cell.angle_alpha   90.00
_cell.angle_beta   90.00
_cell.angle_gamma   90.00
#
_symmetry.space_group_name_H-M   'P 1'
#
loop_
_entity.id
_entity.type
_entity.pdbx_description
1 polymer ?
#
loop_
_entity_poly.entity_id
_entity_poly.type
_entity_poly.pdbx_seq_one_letter_code
_entity_poly.pdbx_strand_id
1 'polypeptide(L)'
;MIISHKHKYVFVELPQTASSAIAKELKANYDGHEILFKHALYSTDFLKQAKPEEKAYKVISGMRNPMDICVSNYFKVKTDHENRYSNPRLMQHGFLRKYIMRWWNVRQYKSIVEKGETFEQFFTRAYSVPYASWSIIEHKRMDFIIRFENLNDDFAQALKVIGVDKVRDIPVANKTAEKTKTFWEYYETDTAKRRAKYIFGPYLKRWDYDFPESWNHIQVPWYSFFMYRMVNIARVIFWKFLR
;
A
#
# COMPACT_ATOMS: atom_id res chain seq x y z
N MET A 1 -11.15 3.85 -8.12
CA MET A 1 -11.80 2.51 -8.22
C MET A 1 -12.21 2.29 -9.66
N ILE A 2 -12.07 1.09 -10.19
CA ILE A 2 -12.44 0.73 -11.57
C ILE A 2 -13.55 -0.33 -11.53
N ILE A 3 -14.55 -0.21 -12.39
CA ILE A 3 -15.62 -1.20 -12.57
C ILE A 3 -15.71 -1.62 -14.05
N SER A 4 -16.06 -2.87 -14.31
CA SER A 4 -16.51 -3.32 -15.63
C SER A 4 -17.86 -4.04 -15.50
N HIS A 5 -18.86 -3.52 -16.16
CA HIS A 5 -20.18 -4.15 -16.24
C HIS A 5 -20.18 -5.34 -17.21
N LYS A 6 -19.36 -5.28 -18.25
CA LYS A 6 -19.18 -6.35 -19.24
C LYS A 6 -18.57 -7.61 -18.60
N HIS A 7 -17.49 -7.43 -17.84
CA HIS A 7 -16.76 -8.54 -17.21
C HIS A 7 -17.11 -8.74 -15.73
N LYS A 8 -18.06 -7.95 -15.20
CA LYS A 8 -18.60 -8.07 -13.83
C LYS A 8 -17.53 -8.08 -12.73
N TYR A 9 -16.63 -7.09 -12.76
CA TYR A 9 -15.62 -6.92 -11.73
C TYR A 9 -15.53 -5.50 -11.19
N VAL A 10 -14.97 -5.38 -9.99
CA VAL A 10 -14.57 -4.14 -9.34
C VAL A 10 -13.08 -4.26 -8.95
N PHE A 11 -12.26 -3.30 -9.37
CA PHE A 11 -10.88 -3.17 -8.91
C PHE A 11 -10.76 -2.04 -7.90
N VAL A 12 -10.36 -2.40 -6.67
CA VAL A 12 -10.14 -1.46 -5.57
C VAL A 12 -8.71 -0.94 -5.60
N GLU A 13 -8.54 0.33 -5.94
CA GLU A 13 -7.23 0.97 -6.05
C GLU A 13 -6.64 1.30 -4.68
N LEU A 14 -5.91 0.38 -4.08
CA LEU A 14 -5.20 0.64 -2.82
C LEU A 14 -3.88 1.37 -3.06
N PRO A 15 -3.44 2.26 -2.12
CA PRO A 15 -2.22 3.03 -2.30
C PRO A 15 -0.96 2.15 -2.32
N GLN A 16 0.00 2.51 -3.17
CA GLN A 16 1.35 1.93 -3.24
C GLN A 16 1.44 0.45 -3.67
N THR A 17 0.41 -0.09 -4.28
CA THR A 17 0.28 -1.48 -4.72
C THR A 17 0.31 -1.62 -6.26
N ALA A 18 0.97 -0.75 -6.99
CA ALA A 18 0.88 -0.61 -8.44
C ALA A 18 -0.53 -0.29 -8.98
N SER A 19 -1.47 0.11 -8.12
CA SER A 19 -2.89 0.29 -8.49
C SER A 19 -3.10 1.21 -9.70
N SER A 20 -2.26 2.23 -9.91
CA SER A 20 -2.37 3.11 -11.08
C SER A 20 -2.02 2.41 -12.40
N ALA A 21 -1.01 1.52 -12.39
CA ALA A 21 -0.63 0.76 -13.58
C ALA A 21 -1.70 -0.29 -13.90
N ILE A 22 -2.19 -1.00 -12.88
CA ILE A 22 -3.28 -1.97 -13.01
C ILE A 22 -4.55 -1.28 -13.53
N ALA A 23 -4.95 -0.15 -12.93
CA ALA A 23 -6.13 0.59 -13.36
C ALA A 23 -6.03 1.07 -14.81
N LYS A 24 -4.84 1.55 -15.22
CA LYS A 24 -4.59 1.95 -16.62
C LYS A 24 -4.75 0.75 -17.56
N GLU A 25 -4.23 -0.40 -17.21
CA GLU A 25 -4.33 -1.63 -18.01
C GLU A 25 -5.77 -2.13 -18.09
N LEU A 26 -6.50 -2.14 -16.96
CA LEU A 26 -7.90 -2.54 -16.91
C LEU A 26 -8.80 -1.63 -17.77
N LYS A 27 -8.53 -0.34 -17.77
CA LYS A 27 -9.25 0.61 -18.63
C LYS A 27 -8.94 0.46 -20.12
N ALA A 28 -7.69 0.14 -20.44
CA ALA A 28 -7.27 0.04 -21.83
C ALA A 28 -7.74 -1.25 -22.52
N ASN A 29 -7.77 -2.38 -21.82
CA ASN A 29 -7.91 -3.70 -22.42
C ASN A 29 -9.05 -4.56 -21.85
N TYR A 30 -9.68 -4.15 -20.72
CA TYR A 30 -10.65 -5.00 -20.02
C TYR A 30 -11.95 -4.27 -19.66
N ASP A 31 -12.36 -3.34 -20.49
CA ASP A 31 -13.64 -2.60 -20.35
C ASP A 31 -13.80 -1.93 -18.96
N GLY A 32 -12.68 -1.50 -18.37
CA GLY A 32 -12.70 -0.84 -17.06
C GLY A 32 -13.08 0.63 -17.16
N HIS A 33 -13.99 1.08 -16.30
CA HIS A 33 -14.42 2.48 -16.19
C HIS A 33 -14.15 3.02 -14.79
N GLU A 34 -13.74 4.29 -14.69
CA GLU A 34 -13.55 4.92 -13.38
C GLU A 34 -14.88 5.20 -12.70
N ILE A 35 -14.97 4.76 -11.45
CA ILE A 35 -16.05 5.10 -10.54
C ILE A 35 -15.46 5.59 -9.22
N LEU A 36 -16.17 6.50 -8.56
CA LEU A 36 -15.69 7.09 -7.31
C LEU A 36 -14.31 7.76 -7.43
N PHE A 37 -13.78 8.17 -6.32
CA PHE A 37 -12.43 8.74 -6.26
C PHE A 37 -11.36 7.64 -6.11
N LYS A 38 -10.16 7.97 -6.51
CA LYS A 38 -9.01 7.09 -6.33
C LYS A 38 -8.80 6.78 -4.84
N HIS A 39 -8.57 5.50 -4.53
CA HIS A 39 -8.46 4.99 -3.16
C HIS A 39 -9.76 5.04 -2.35
N ALA A 40 -10.93 5.09 -3.00
CA ALA A 40 -12.20 4.80 -2.36
C ALA A 40 -12.21 3.39 -1.77
N LEU A 41 -12.85 3.22 -0.61
CA LEU A 41 -12.95 1.92 0.04
C LEU A 41 -14.15 1.13 -0.50
N TYR A 42 -13.97 -0.18 -0.66
CA TYR A 42 -15.05 -1.05 -1.10
C TYR A 42 -16.20 -1.09 -0.08
N SER A 43 -15.87 -1.27 1.20
CA SER A 43 -16.87 -1.47 2.26
C SER A 43 -17.67 -0.22 2.62
N THR A 44 -17.05 0.96 2.56
CA THR A 44 -17.67 2.21 3.05
C THR A 44 -18.10 3.15 1.95
N ASP A 45 -17.40 3.15 0.81
CA ASP A 45 -17.69 4.09 -0.26
C ASP A 45 -18.49 3.39 -1.40
N PHE A 46 -18.04 2.19 -1.84
CA PHE A 46 -18.71 1.49 -2.94
C PHE A 46 -20.03 0.83 -2.50
N LEU A 47 -20.02 -0.01 -1.46
CA LEU A 47 -21.20 -0.78 -1.06
C LEU A 47 -22.40 0.08 -0.66
N LYS A 48 -22.18 1.34 -0.26
CA LYS A 48 -23.27 2.27 0.09
C LYS A 48 -24.09 2.71 -1.11
N GLN A 49 -23.50 2.75 -2.30
CA GLN A 49 -24.14 3.27 -3.51
C GLN A 49 -24.20 2.27 -4.66
N ALA A 50 -23.56 1.11 -4.50
CA ALA A 50 -23.58 0.05 -5.50
C ALA A 50 -24.98 -0.54 -5.67
N LYS A 51 -25.36 -0.77 -6.91
CA LYS A 51 -26.60 -1.47 -7.27
C LYS A 51 -26.56 -2.94 -6.81
N PRO A 52 -27.71 -3.60 -6.61
CA PRO A 52 -27.75 -4.99 -6.19
C PRO A 52 -26.88 -5.93 -7.06
N GLU A 53 -26.94 -5.78 -8.39
CA GLU A 53 -26.16 -6.56 -9.35
C GLU A 53 -24.65 -6.30 -9.24
N GLU A 54 -24.22 -5.07 -8.95
CA GLU A 54 -22.81 -4.68 -8.82
C GLU A 54 -22.16 -5.26 -7.56
N LYS A 55 -22.95 -5.52 -6.51
CA LYS A 55 -22.48 -6.16 -5.28
C LYS A 55 -22.10 -7.63 -5.46
N ALA A 56 -22.58 -8.25 -6.55
CA ALA A 56 -22.26 -9.61 -6.93
C ALA A 56 -21.02 -9.71 -7.83
N TYR A 57 -20.44 -8.59 -8.23
CA TYR A 57 -19.23 -8.56 -9.08
C TYR A 57 -18.01 -9.07 -8.32
N LYS A 58 -17.08 -9.67 -9.07
CA LYS A 58 -15.78 -10.10 -8.53
C LYS A 58 -14.97 -8.88 -8.10
N VAL A 59 -14.39 -8.94 -6.92
CA VAL A 59 -13.62 -7.84 -6.33
C VAL A 59 -12.14 -8.19 -6.29
N ILE A 60 -11.33 -7.41 -6.98
CA ILE A 60 -9.88 -7.57 -7.01
C ILE A 60 -9.17 -6.33 -6.49
N SER A 61 -7.99 -6.48 -5.93
CA SER A 61 -7.18 -5.38 -5.43
C SER A 61 -5.69 -5.73 -5.45
N GLY A 62 -4.84 -4.76 -5.10
CA GLY A 62 -3.40 -4.95 -4.98
C GLY A 62 -2.92 -4.97 -3.53
N MET A 63 -1.81 -5.68 -3.29
CA MET A 63 -1.05 -5.70 -2.04
C MET A 63 0.44 -5.54 -2.32
N ARG A 64 1.20 -5.11 -1.32
CA ARG A 64 2.66 -4.98 -1.39
C ARG A 64 3.28 -5.19 -0.02
N ASN A 65 4.48 -5.75 0.00
CA ASN A 65 5.26 -5.92 1.22
C ASN A 65 5.49 -4.57 1.91
N PRO A 66 5.11 -4.42 3.20
CA PRO A 66 5.21 -3.14 3.91
C PRO A 66 6.65 -2.67 4.13
N MET A 67 7.62 -3.58 4.16
CA MET A 67 9.04 -3.22 4.22
C MET A 67 9.46 -2.49 2.94
N ASP A 68 9.00 -2.98 1.79
CA ASP A 68 9.24 -2.35 0.50
C ASP A 68 8.52 -1.00 0.35
N ILE A 69 7.31 -0.90 0.89
CA ILE A 69 6.57 0.38 0.99
C ILE A 69 7.38 1.39 1.82
N CYS A 70 7.95 0.98 2.95
CA CYS A 70 8.75 1.83 3.82
C CYS A 70 9.97 2.39 3.09
N VAL A 71 10.74 1.53 2.42
CA VAL A 71 11.91 1.94 1.61
C VAL A 71 11.49 2.88 0.47
N SER A 72 10.42 2.53 -0.24
CA SER A 72 9.91 3.38 -1.33
C SER A 72 9.46 4.75 -0.84
N ASN A 73 8.89 4.85 0.35
CA ASN A 73 8.51 6.14 0.95
C ASN A 73 9.73 7.01 1.25
N TYR A 74 10.79 6.42 1.81
CA TYR A 74 12.04 7.13 2.06
C TYR A 74 12.61 7.72 0.76
N PHE A 75 12.76 6.90 -0.29
CA PHE A 75 13.32 7.36 -1.56
C PHE A 75 12.42 8.37 -2.29
N LYS A 76 11.10 8.25 -2.18
CA LYS A 76 10.19 9.27 -2.73
C LYS A 76 10.37 10.63 -2.09
N VAL A 77 10.62 10.68 -0.77
CA VAL A 77 10.94 11.94 -0.09
C VAL A 77 12.32 12.42 -0.51
N LYS A 78 13.31 11.54 -0.50
CA LYS A 78 14.71 11.85 -0.83
C LYS A 78 14.86 12.44 -2.24
N THR A 79 14.12 11.92 -3.21
CA THR A 79 14.14 12.38 -4.61
C THR A 79 13.08 13.45 -4.90
N ASP A 80 12.39 13.94 -3.89
CA ASP A 80 11.27 14.88 -4.03
C ASP A 80 10.30 14.52 -5.16
N HIS A 81 9.86 13.27 -5.15
CA HIS A 81 9.05 12.68 -6.21
C HIS A 81 7.86 13.56 -6.59
N GLU A 82 7.80 13.99 -7.86
CA GLU A 82 6.81 14.92 -8.40
C GLU A 82 6.76 16.28 -7.68
N ASN A 83 7.85 16.72 -7.08
CA ASN A 83 7.97 17.97 -6.29
C ASN A 83 6.94 18.06 -5.15
N ARG A 84 6.50 16.91 -4.62
CA ARG A 84 5.42 16.86 -3.63
C ARG A 84 5.85 17.32 -2.23
N TYR A 85 7.12 17.19 -1.92
CA TYR A 85 7.63 17.41 -0.57
C TYR A 85 8.25 18.79 -0.41
N SER A 86 8.87 19.33 -1.47
CA SER A 86 9.41 20.69 -1.51
C SER A 86 8.33 21.75 -1.81
N ASN A 87 7.30 21.41 -2.61
CA ASN A 87 6.24 22.32 -3.03
C ASN A 87 4.90 22.05 -2.34
N PRO A 88 4.61 22.69 -1.21
CA PRO A 88 3.38 22.48 -0.45
C PRO A 88 2.09 22.89 -1.17
N ARG A 89 2.16 23.65 -2.27
CA ARG A 89 0.98 24.12 -3.03
C ARG A 89 0.30 22.97 -3.80
N LEU A 90 1.05 21.90 -4.11
CA LEU A 90 0.53 20.75 -4.85
C LEU A 90 -0.38 19.83 -4.01
N MET A 91 -0.52 20.10 -2.71
CA MET A 91 -1.36 19.29 -1.82
C MET A 91 -2.78 19.86 -1.73
N GLN A 92 -3.62 19.49 -2.68
CA GLN A 92 -5.04 19.87 -2.71
C GLN A 92 -5.90 18.88 -1.91
N HIS A 93 -6.02 19.08 -0.59
CA HIS A 93 -6.98 18.35 0.26
C HIS A 93 -7.59 19.29 1.30
N GLY A 94 -8.74 18.90 1.88
CA GLY A 94 -9.50 19.72 2.83
C GLY A 94 -8.67 20.32 3.98
N PHE A 95 -9.12 21.45 4.53
CA PHE A 95 -8.34 22.38 5.35
C PHE A 95 -7.48 21.72 6.46
N LEU A 96 -8.08 20.92 7.35
CA LEU A 96 -7.35 20.31 8.49
C LEU A 96 -6.36 19.22 8.07
N ARG A 97 -6.80 18.32 7.17
CA ARG A 97 -5.99 17.23 6.64
C ARG A 97 -4.80 17.78 5.83
N LYS A 98 -5.01 18.87 5.08
CA LYS A 98 -3.98 19.59 4.32
C LYS A 98 -2.85 20.08 5.23
N TYR A 99 -3.18 20.68 6.39
CA TYR A 99 -2.17 21.18 7.31
C TYR A 99 -1.34 20.07 7.95
N ILE A 100 -1.98 19.00 8.43
CA ILE A 100 -1.29 17.89 9.07
C ILE A 100 -0.38 17.15 8.08
N MET A 101 -0.88 16.83 6.88
CA MET A 101 -0.08 16.14 5.86
C MET A 101 1.04 17.02 5.31
N ARG A 102 0.78 18.33 5.12
CA ARG A 102 1.80 19.30 4.72
C ARG A 102 2.92 19.39 5.75
N TRP A 103 2.57 19.56 7.02
CA TRP A 103 3.54 19.62 8.11
C TRP A 103 4.38 18.33 8.17
N TRP A 104 3.74 17.19 8.05
CA TRP A 104 4.42 15.89 8.02
C TRP A 104 5.39 15.78 6.84
N ASN A 105 4.96 16.11 5.63
CA ASN A 105 5.80 16.01 4.44
C ASN A 105 6.98 16.98 4.46
N VAL A 106 6.76 18.23 4.87
CA VAL A 106 7.83 19.22 5.04
C VAL A 106 8.84 18.75 6.10
N ARG A 107 8.36 18.19 7.21
CA ARG A 107 9.22 17.62 8.24
C ARG A 107 10.06 16.46 7.72
N GLN A 108 9.47 15.55 6.93
CA GLN A 108 10.19 14.45 6.31
C GLN A 108 11.25 14.95 5.34
N TYR A 109 10.89 15.89 4.46
CA TYR A 109 11.81 16.50 3.51
C TYR A 109 13.00 17.15 4.20
N LYS A 110 12.75 18.01 5.16
CA LYS A 110 13.80 18.67 5.95
C LYS A 110 14.72 17.66 6.65
N SER A 111 14.17 16.59 7.19
CA SER A 111 14.98 15.59 7.89
C SER A 111 15.84 14.77 6.92
N ILE A 112 15.24 14.27 5.83
CA ILE A 112 15.92 13.37 4.90
C ILE A 112 16.85 14.14 3.95
N VAL A 113 16.37 15.25 3.36
CA VAL A 113 17.11 15.96 2.32
C VAL A 113 18.04 17.03 2.90
N GLU A 114 17.54 17.90 3.79
CA GLU A 114 18.34 19.00 4.31
C GLU A 114 19.33 18.56 5.41
N LYS A 115 18.94 17.56 6.25
CA LYS A 115 19.79 17.07 7.35
C LYS A 115 20.51 15.76 7.03
N GLY A 116 20.30 15.17 5.85
CA GLY A 116 20.96 13.93 5.42
C GLY A 116 20.58 12.69 6.23
N GLU A 117 19.32 12.64 6.74
CA GLU A 117 18.84 11.48 7.51
C GLU A 117 18.95 10.18 6.68
N THR A 118 19.61 9.16 7.22
CA THR A 118 19.71 7.85 6.57
C THR A 118 18.39 7.09 6.60
N PHE A 119 18.27 6.02 5.80
CA PHE A 119 17.07 5.18 5.82
C PHE A 119 16.79 4.59 7.21
N GLU A 120 17.79 4.09 7.91
CA GLU A 120 17.59 3.51 9.24
C GLU A 120 17.15 4.53 10.29
N GLN A 121 17.70 5.75 10.23
CA GLN A 121 17.27 6.85 11.10
C GLN A 121 15.81 7.23 10.81
N PHE A 122 15.46 7.39 9.52
CA PHE A 122 14.08 7.61 9.09
C PHE A 122 13.15 6.50 9.56
N PHE A 123 13.52 5.24 9.32
CA PHE A 123 12.72 4.08 9.72
C PHE A 123 12.48 4.07 11.23
N THR A 124 13.53 4.30 12.02
CA THR A 124 13.45 4.34 13.47
C THR A 124 12.55 5.44 13.98
N ARG A 125 12.60 6.62 13.36
CA ARG A 125 11.77 7.77 13.72
C ARG A 125 10.33 7.65 13.26
N ALA A 126 10.10 7.15 12.03
CA ALA A 126 8.78 7.18 11.39
C ALA A 126 7.90 5.97 11.75
N TYR A 127 8.51 4.85 12.14
CA TYR A 127 7.82 3.60 12.43
C TYR A 127 8.04 3.17 13.88
N SER A 128 7.08 3.46 14.77
CA SER A 128 7.17 3.18 16.20
C SER A 128 6.23 2.09 16.70
N VAL A 129 5.17 1.79 15.96
CA VAL A 129 4.16 0.78 16.31
C VAL A 129 4.02 -0.24 15.19
N PRO A 130 3.52 -1.46 15.46
CA PRO A 130 3.31 -2.46 14.43
C PRO A 130 2.52 -1.94 13.25
N TYR A 131 3.03 -2.26 12.06
CA TYR A 131 2.46 -1.79 10.80
C TYR A 131 1.06 -2.37 10.59
N ALA A 132 0.09 -1.49 10.46
CA ALA A 132 -1.26 -1.85 10.13
C ALA A 132 -1.76 -0.92 9.01
N SER A 133 -1.98 -1.46 7.83
CA SER A 133 -2.54 -0.70 6.72
C SER A 133 -4.06 -0.59 6.86
N TRP A 134 -4.64 0.55 6.49
CA TRP A 134 -6.09 0.70 6.36
C TRP A 134 -6.68 -0.27 5.33
N SER A 135 -5.91 -0.67 4.34
CA SER A 135 -6.28 -1.66 3.34
C SER A 135 -6.58 -3.06 3.91
N ILE A 136 -6.08 -3.39 5.11
CA ILE A 136 -6.38 -4.68 5.78
C ILE A 136 -7.89 -4.88 5.98
N ILE A 137 -8.62 -3.80 6.20
CA ILE A 137 -10.08 -3.84 6.39
C ILE A 137 -10.75 -4.33 5.10
N GLU A 138 -10.18 -4.02 3.95
CA GLU A 138 -10.72 -4.30 2.63
C GLU A 138 -10.32 -5.70 2.12
N HIS A 139 -9.09 -6.15 2.37
CA HIS A 139 -8.56 -7.40 1.80
C HIS A 139 -9.39 -8.65 2.10
N LYS A 140 -10.11 -8.68 3.22
CA LYS A 140 -11.00 -9.80 3.58
C LYS A 140 -12.21 -9.95 2.64
N ARG A 141 -12.48 -8.97 1.80
CA ARG A 141 -13.63 -8.90 0.89
C ARG A 141 -13.24 -9.04 -0.57
N MET A 142 -11.95 -9.31 -0.84
CA MET A 142 -11.42 -9.45 -2.19
C MET A 142 -11.51 -10.91 -2.62
N ASP A 143 -12.00 -11.14 -3.82
CA ASP A 143 -11.95 -12.47 -4.46
C ASP A 143 -10.52 -12.82 -4.87
N PHE A 144 -9.71 -11.81 -5.23
CA PHE A 144 -8.29 -12.00 -5.52
C PHE A 144 -7.45 -10.77 -5.15
N ILE A 145 -6.21 -11.02 -4.69
CA ILE A 145 -5.26 -9.98 -4.31
C ILE A 145 -3.99 -10.14 -5.14
N ILE A 146 -3.70 -9.13 -5.97
CA ILE A 146 -2.51 -9.04 -6.80
C ILE A 146 -1.34 -8.57 -5.94
N ARG A 147 -0.32 -9.39 -5.76
CA ARG A 147 0.90 -9.01 -5.05
C ARG A 147 1.82 -8.23 -5.98
N PHE A 148 2.29 -7.08 -5.52
CA PHE A 148 3.22 -6.23 -6.27
C PHE A 148 4.49 -6.97 -6.68
N GLU A 149 4.95 -7.88 -5.84
CA GLU A 149 6.16 -8.68 -6.01
C GLU A 149 6.03 -9.69 -7.18
N ASN A 150 4.81 -10.14 -7.46
CA ASN A 150 4.47 -11.09 -8.54
C ASN A 150 3.47 -10.47 -9.52
N LEU A 151 3.61 -9.17 -9.80
CA LEU A 151 2.59 -8.34 -10.44
C LEU A 151 1.97 -8.96 -11.70
N ASN A 152 2.77 -9.45 -12.62
CA ASN A 152 2.28 -9.96 -13.90
C ASN A 152 1.63 -11.34 -13.82
N ASP A 153 2.14 -12.22 -12.95
CA ASP A 153 1.60 -13.57 -12.74
C ASP A 153 0.28 -13.48 -11.96
N ASP A 154 0.26 -12.70 -10.88
CA ASP A 154 -0.94 -12.48 -10.08
C ASP A 154 -2.01 -11.72 -10.87
N PHE A 155 -1.61 -10.78 -11.74
CA PHE A 155 -2.56 -10.11 -12.63
C PHE A 155 -3.20 -11.10 -13.62
N ALA A 156 -2.41 -12.02 -14.20
CA ALA A 156 -2.95 -13.07 -15.05
C ALA A 156 -3.95 -13.98 -14.31
N GLN A 157 -3.66 -14.31 -13.05
CA GLN A 157 -4.59 -15.09 -12.22
C GLN A 157 -5.84 -14.28 -11.86
N ALA A 158 -5.70 -12.99 -11.53
CA ALA A 158 -6.85 -12.11 -11.28
C ALA A 158 -7.78 -12.03 -12.50
N LEU A 159 -7.20 -11.94 -13.71
CA LEU A 159 -7.96 -11.96 -14.96
C LEU A 159 -8.74 -13.27 -15.16
N LYS A 160 -8.14 -14.43 -14.83
CA LYS A 160 -8.85 -15.73 -14.85
C LYS A 160 -10.03 -15.76 -13.87
N VAL A 161 -9.87 -15.15 -12.67
CA VAL A 161 -10.97 -15.05 -11.67
C VAL A 161 -12.14 -14.24 -12.19
N ILE A 162 -11.89 -13.24 -13.03
CA ILE A 162 -12.94 -12.43 -13.67
C ILE A 162 -13.35 -12.96 -15.05
N GLY A 163 -12.82 -14.10 -15.49
CA GLY A 163 -13.23 -14.79 -16.71
C GLY A 163 -12.73 -14.17 -18.01
N VAL A 164 -11.54 -13.53 -18.00
CA VAL A 164 -10.92 -12.93 -19.19
C VAL A 164 -9.46 -13.37 -19.35
N ASP A 165 -9.00 -13.41 -20.60
CA ASP A 165 -7.61 -13.76 -20.90
C ASP A 165 -6.70 -12.55 -20.84
N LYS A 166 -5.44 -12.78 -20.45
CA LYS A 166 -4.41 -11.76 -20.37
C LYS A 166 -3.98 -11.31 -21.78
N VAL A 167 -4.10 -10.03 -22.07
CA VAL A 167 -3.69 -9.44 -23.35
C VAL A 167 -2.17 -9.20 -23.37
N ARG A 168 -1.61 -8.66 -22.28
CA ARG A 168 -0.18 -8.35 -22.15
C ARG A 168 0.24 -8.20 -20.70
N ASP A 169 1.54 -8.05 -20.46
CA ASP A 169 2.08 -7.67 -19.17
C ASP A 169 1.77 -6.22 -18.82
N ILE A 170 1.60 -5.95 -17.51
CA ILE A 170 1.42 -4.59 -17.03
C ILE A 170 2.73 -3.82 -17.28
N PRO A 171 2.70 -2.70 -18.02
CA PRO A 171 3.89 -1.89 -18.25
C PRO A 171 4.46 -1.36 -16.93
N VAL A 172 5.78 -1.44 -16.77
CA VAL A 172 6.45 -0.86 -15.61
C VAL A 172 6.28 0.66 -15.62
N ALA A 173 5.56 1.17 -14.63
CA ALA A 173 5.34 2.60 -14.45
C ALA A 173 5.80 3.01 -13.04
N ASN A 174 6.25 4.27 -12.90
CA ASN A 174 6.56 4.87 -11.60
C ASN A 174 7.61 4.11 -10.76
N LYS A 175 8.70 3.64 -11.39
CA LYS A 175 9.85 3.09 -10.66
C LYS A 175 10.40 4.14 -9.70
N THR A 176 10.57 3.77 -8.43
CA THR A 176 11.15 4.66 -7.42
C THR A 176 12.61 4.93 -7.77
N ALA A 177 12.94 6.20 -8.04
CA ALA A 177 14.30 6.61 -8.35
C ALA A 177 15.26 6.32 -7.16
N GLU A 178 16.54 6.16 -7.45
CA GLU A 178 17.62 5.89 -6.47
C GLU A 178 17.48 4.61 -5.63
N LYS A 179 16.40 3.85 -5.76
CA LYS A 179 16.26 2.56 -5.10
C LYS A 179 17.00 1.49 -5.92
N THR A 180 18.26 1.22 -5.57
CA THR A 180 19.17 0.33 -6.32
C THR A 180 19.32 -1.07 -5.75
N LYS A 181 19.07 -1.22 -4.44
CA LYS A 181 19.17 -2.50 -3.72
C LYS A 181 17.79 -3.15 -3.55
N THR A 182 17.74 -4.42 -3.20
CA THR A 182 16.52 -5.06 -2.71
C THR A 182 16.08 -4.40 -1.39
N PHE A 183 14.79 -4.37 -1.11
CA PHE A 183 14.29 -3.54 -0.01
C PHE A 183 14.80 -3.99 1.37
N TRP A 184 15.10 -5.27 1.58
CA TRP A 184 15.62 -5.76 2.87
C TRP A 184 17.08 -5.37 3.11
N GLU A 185 17.87 -5.08 2.08
CA GLU A 185 19.27 -4.67 2.20
C GLU A 185 19.44 -3.26 2.78
N TYR A 186 18.37 -2.47 2.84
CA TYR A 186 18.38 -1.16 3.51
C TYR A 186 18.27 -1.24 5.03
N TYR A 187 17.88 -2.39 5.58
CA TYR A 187 17.87 -2.66 7.02
C TYR A 187 19.19 -3.32 7.41
N GLU A 188 20.24 -2.52 7.46
CA GLU A 188 21.64 -3.02 7.52
C GLU A 188 22.02 -3.55 8.92
N THR A 189 21.65 -2.78 9.97
CA THR A 189 22.04 -3.11 11.34
C THR A 189 21.08 -4.13 11.99
N ASP A 190 21.58 -4.89 12.95
CA ASP A 190 20.74 -5.80 13.75
C ASP A 190 19.67 -5.04 14.52
N THR A 191 19.93 -3.83 14.94
CA THR A 191 18.94 -2.93 15.56
C THR A 191 17.78 -2.64 14.61
N ALA A 192 18.07 -2.29 13.35
CA ALA A 192 17.05 -2.06 12.33
C ALA A 192 16.28 -3.34 12.00
N LYS A 193 16.95 -4.50 11.91
CA LYS A 193 16.32 -5.81 11.68
C LYS A 193 15.39 -6.21 12.83
N ARG A 194 15.84 -6.08 14.10
CA ARG A 194 14.98 -6.33 15.28
C ARG A 194 13.75 -5.43 15.29
N ARG A 195 13.95 -4.16 14.97
CA ARG A 195 12.84 -3.21 14.84
C ARG A 195 11.90 -3.57 13.69
N ALA A 196 12.42 -3.99 12.54
CA ALA A 196 11.61 -4.46 11.41
C ALA A 196 10.79 -5.70 11.77
N LYS A 197 11.38 -6.66 12.51
CA LYS A 197 10.66 -7.83 13.05
C LYS A 197 9.50 -7.41 13.96
N TYR A 198 9.72 -6.42 14.85
CA TYR A 198 8.66 -5.88 15.70
C TYR A 198 7.58 -5.16 14.89
N ILE A 199 7.98 -4.27 13.96
CA ILE A 199 7.04 -3.44 13.20
C ILE A 199 6.23 -4.25 12.18
N PHE A 200 6.89 -5.09 11.40
CA PHE A 200 6.26 -5.76 10.24
C PHE A 200 5.86 -7.21 10.50
N GLY A 201 6.44 -7.88 11.51
CA GLY A 201 6.26 -9.31 11.75
C GLY A 201 4.79 -9.78 11.78
N PRO A 202 3.91 -9.14 12.57
CA PRO A 202 2.51 -9.56 12.61
C PRO A 202 1.77 -9.38 11.27
N TYR A 203 2.10 -8.33 10.52
CA TYR A 203 1.53 -8.11 9.19
C TYR A 203 2.04 -9.16 8.20
N LEU A 204 3.35 -9.38 8.15
CA LEU A 204 3.94 -10.36 7.24
C LEU A 204 3.35 -11.75 7.49
N LYS A 205 3.32 -12.21 8.75
CA LYS A 205 2.71 -13.50 9.13
C LYS A 205 1.25 -13.62 8.71
N ARG A 206 0.48 -12.54 8.80
CA ARG A 206 -0.95 -12.54 8.44
C ARG A 206 -1.19 -12.68 6.93
N TRP A 207 -0.27 -12.18 6.12
CA TRP A 207 -0.43 -12.08 4.68
C TRP A 207 0.56 -12.94 3.91
N ASP A 208 1.15 -13.95 4.56
CA ASP A 208 2.09 -14.93 3.98
C ASP A 208 3.26 -14.25 3.25
N TYR A 209 3.86 -13.27 3.92
CA TYR A 209 5.14 -12.72 3.56
C TYR A 209 6.20 -13.18 4.55
N ASP A 210 7.39 -13.46 4.05
CA ASP A 210 8.53 -13.85 4.85
C ASP A 210 9.56 -12.74 5.01
N PHE A 211 10.34 -12.82 6.08
CA PHE A 211 11.60 -12.10 6.20
C PHE A 211 12.71 -12.87 5.47
N PRO A 212 13.81 -12.19 5.06
CA PRO A 212 14.96 -12.88 4.52
C PRO A 212 15.45 -13.98 5.47
N GLU A 213 15.87 -15.13 4.93
CA GLU A 213 16.39 -16.27 5.71
C GLU A 213 17.55 -15.88 6.62
N SER A 214 18.42 -14.96 6.17
CA SER A 214 19.52 -14.42 6.96
C SER A 214 19.09 -13.73 8.26
N TRP A 215 17.79 -13.44 8.45
CA TRP A 215 17.25 -12.85 9.67
C TRP A 215 16.60 -13.88 10.61
N ASN A 216 16.70 -15.17 10.33
CA ASN A 216 16.05 -16.23 11.13
C ASN A 216 16.54 -16.30 12.58
N HIS A 217 17.74 -15.78 12.86
CA HIS A 217 18.28 -15.65 14.22
C HIS A 217 17.56 -14.58 15.06
N ILE A 218 16.74 -13.70 14.44
CA ILE A 218 15.98 -12.66 15.12
C ILE A 218 14.50 -13.06 15.16
N GLN A 219 13.94 -13.22 16.35
CA GLN A 219 12.55 -13.58 16.53
C GLN A 219 11.62 -12.36 16.51
N VAL A 220 10.39 -12.56 16.01
CA VAL A 220 9.33 -11.56 16.15
C VAL A 220 8.85 -11.59 17.62
N PRO A 221 8.93 -10.48 18.36
CA PRO A 221 8.54 -10.50 19.76
C PRO A 221 7.03 -10.68 19.92
N TRP A 222 6.60 -11.50 20.87
CA TRP A 222 5.18 -11.84 21.10
C TRP A 222 4.28 -10.61 21.31
N TYR A 223 4.77 -9.62 22.03
CA TYR A 223 4.03 -8.39 22.32
C TYR A 223 3.75 -7.54 21.05
N SER A 224 4.49 -7.77 19.98
CA SER A 224 4.20 -7.15 18.68
C SER A 224 2.83 -7.58 18.13
N PHE A 225 2.46 -8.84 18.29
CA PHE A 225 1.14 -9.35 17.89
C PHE A 225 0.01 -8.73 18.72
N PHE A 226 0.22 -8.56 20.00
CA PHE A 226 -0.73 -7.88 20.88
C PHE A 226 -0.92 -6.42 20.45
N MET A 227 0.17 -5.67 20.28
CA MET A 227 0.13 -4.28 19.84
C MET A 227 -0.50 -4.13 18.45
N TYR A 228 -0.19 -5.04 17.52
CA TYR A 228 -0.81 -5.08 16.20
C TYR A 228 -2.33 -5.24 16.28
N ARG A 229 -2.81 -6.11 17.17
CA ARG A 229 -4.25 -6.31 17.38
C ARG A 229 -4.92 -5.03 17.91
N MET A 230 -4.31 -4.37 18.89
CA MET A 230 -4.80 -3.11 19.45
C MET A 230 -4.87 -1.99 18.40
N VAL A 231 -3.80 -1.82 17.62
CA VAL A 231 -3.75 -0.83 16.53
C VAL A 231 -4.83 -1.12 15.48
N ASN A 232 -5.07 -2.38 15.13
CA ASN A 232 -6.13 -2.74 14.18
C ASN A 232 -7.52 -2.44 14.72
N ILE A 233 -7.80 -2.71 16.00
CA ILE A 233 -9.07 -2.37 16.65
C ILE A 233 -9.31 -0.85 16.57
N ALA A 234 -8.32 -0.06 16.98
CA ALA A 234 -8.41 1.40 16.91
C ALA A 234 -8.65 1.91 15.48
N ARG A 235 -8.00 1.32 14.48
CA ARG A 235 -8.23 1.65 13.06
C ARG A 235 -9.63 1.29 12.60
N VAL A 236 -10.14 0.10 12.95
CA VAL A 236 -11.50 -0.29 12.58
C VAL A 236 -12.53 0.67 13.18
N ILE A 237 -12.35 1.07 14.44
CA ILE A 237 -13.22 2.06 15.10
C ILE A 237 -13.14 3.40 14.35
N PHE A 238 -11.94 3.90 14.10
CA PHE A 238 -11.76 5.16 13.38
C PHE A 238 -12.44 5.16 12.01
N TRP A 239 -12.19 4.12 11.19
CA TRP A 239 -12.72 4.07 9.81
C TRP A 239 -14.22 3.80 9.72
N LYS A 240 -14.80 3.12 10.71
CA LYS A 240 -16.24 2.83 10.72
C LYS A 240 -17.10 3.95 11.32
N PHE A 241 -16.56 4.67 12.30
CA PHE A 241 -17.37 5.56 13.14
C PHE A 241 -16.92 7.03 13.13
N LEU A 242 -15.66 7.33 12.75
CA LEU A 242 -15.09 8.67 12.86
C LEU A 242 -14.70 9.29 11.51
N ARG A 243 -14.89 8.59 10.40
CA ARG A 243 -14.66 9.09 9.04
C ARG A 243 -15.99 9.58 8.37
#